data_896dd9a48a5224917f31cdbdb3203762
#
_entry.id   896dd9a48a5224917f31cdbdb3203762
#
_cell.length_a   1.000
_cell.length_b   1.000
_cell.length_c   1.000
_cell.angle_alpha   90.00
_cell.angle_beta   90.00
_cell.angle_gamma   90.00
#
_symmetry.space_group_name_H-M   'P 1'
#
loop_
_entity.id
_entity.type
_entity.pdbx_description
1 polymer ?
#
loop_
_entity_poly.entity_id
_entity_poly.type
_entity_poly.pdbx_seq_one_letter_code
_entity_poly.pdbx_strand_id
1 'polypeptide(L)'
;AMNLTIDSLDALFDVDVTDFYKIPEEEEKMDRKDSAKVVLETIHAMYIPIRQDELTYVGTQFPMYNLKTMLFGNENWLDMTTLNQELIGLHVQGMRTITNANSANTFSNDNSITNYHILAMDHASFVQSIINSGVMNRRQFIDKLRKHSGFHGEQTSIQFIGANRNENGSAQVLEYTKNKLKNIGVYDGTIYSH
;
A
#
# COMPACT_ATOMS: atom_id res chain seq x y z
N ALA A 1 7.24 14.99 10.20
CA ALA A 1 5.82 14.86 9.91
C ALA A 1 5.27 16.25 9.54
N MET A 2 4.72 16.38 8.36
CA MET A 2 4.07 17.63 7.93
C MET A 2 2.72 17.68 8.64
N ASN A 3 2.50 18.66 9.50
CA ASN A 3 1.16 18.91 10.05
C ASN A 3 0.28 19.39 8.90
N LEU A 4 -0.57 18.50 8.39
CA LEU A 4 -1.58 18.85 7.41
C LEU A 4 -2.68 19.64 8.10
N THR A 5 -2.51 20.96 8.16
CA THR A 5 -3.57 21.90 8.55
C THR A 5 -4.31 22.36 7.29
N ILE A 6 -5.50 22.95 7.46
CA ILE A 6 -6.22 23.61 6.36
C ILE A 6 -5.31 24.60 5.66
N ASP A 7 -4.57 25.42 6.45
CA ASP A 7 -3.60 26.37 5.93
C ASP A 7 -2.47 25.72 5.12
N SER A 8 -2.11 24.47 5.45
CA SER A 8 -1.10 23.68 4.71
C SER A 8 -1.63 23.16 3.38
N LEU A 9 -2.91 22.84 3.31
CA LEU A 9 -3.59 22.44 2.08
C LEU A 9 -3.76 23.63 1.14
N ASP A 10 -4.15 24.78 1.65
CA ASP A 10 -4.24 26.03 0.88
C ASP A 10 -2.88 26.38 0.25
N ALA A 11 -1.80 26.30 1.05
CA ALA A 11 -0.44 26.59 0.57
C ALA A 11 0.09 25.56 -0.45
N LEU A 12 -0.34 24.30 -0.35
CA LEU A 12 0.13 23.21 -1.20
C LEU A 12 -0.59 23.17 -2.54
N PHE A 13 -1.87 23.51 -2.57
CA PHE A 13 -2.72 23.35 -3.75
C PHE A 13 -3.17 24.68 -4.36
N ASP A 14 -2.83 25.82 -3.74
CA ASP A 14 -3.32 27.17 -4.13
C ASP A 14 -4.86 27.16 -4.31
N VAL A 15 -5.54 26.48 -3.40
CA VAL A 15 -6.98 26.26 -3.42
C VAL A 15 -7.58 26.88 -2.17
N ASP A 16 -8.55 27.77 -2.36
CA ASP A 16 -9.34 28.27 -1.22
C ASP A 16 -10.24 27.14 -0.71
N VAL A 17 -9.86 26.56 0.43
CA VAL A 17 -10.55 25.43 1.04
C VAL A 17 -11.98 25.81 1.45
N THR A 18 -12.27 27.09 1.66
CA THR A 18 -13.63 27.57 2.02
C THR A 18 -14.62 27.35 0.87
N ASP A 19 -14.18 27.42 -0.38
CA ASP A 19 -15.01 27.13 -1.56
C ASP A 19 -15.43 25.65 -1.64
N PHE A 20 -14.59 24.73 -1.15
CA PHE A 20 -14.90 23.31 -1.12
C PHE A 20 -15.96 22.95 -0.07
N TYR A 21 -15.99 23.66 1.03
CA TYR A 21 -16.89 23.33 2.15
C TYR A 21 -18.28 23.94 1.99
N LYS A 22 -18.50 24.83 0.99
CA LYS A 22 -19.76 25.56 0.84
C LYS A 22 -20.27 26.06 2.20
N ILE A 23 -19.36 26.61 3.01
CA ILE A 23 -19.74 27.21 4.30
C ILE A 23 -20.60 28.42 3.97
N PRO A 24 -21.87 28.49 4.41
CA PRO A 24 -22.69 29.65 4.17
C PRO A 24 -22.00 30.89 4.75
N GLU A 25 -21.89 31.96 3.96
CA GLU A 25 -21.22 33.21 4.37
C GLU A 25 -21.82 33.87 5.63
N GLU A 26 -22.98 33.40 6.08
CA GLU A 26 -23.74 33.95 7.20
C GLU A 26 -23.58 33.19 8.52
N GLU A 27 -22.90 32.03 8.56
CA GLU A 27 -22.61 31.37 9.83
C GLU A 27 -21.35 31.94 10.46
N GLU A 28 -21.45 32.32 11.72
CA GLU A 28 -20.40 32.87 12.59
C GLU A 28 -19.05 32.24 12.27
N LYS A 29 -18.00 33.05 12.07
CA LYS A 29 -16.62 32.60 11.84
C LYS A 29 -16.29 31.47 12.81
N MET A 30 -16.34 30.28 12.31
CA MET A 30 -15.95 29.08 13.04
C MET A 30 -14.60 29.31 13.69
N ASP A 31 -14.51 29.16 15.01
CA ASP A 31 -13.24 29.29 15.70
C ASP A 31 -12.23 28.33 15.05
N ARG A 32 -10.99 28.77 14.85
CA ARG A 32 -9.92 27.95 14.24
C ARG A 32 -9.78 26.55 14.85
N LYS A 33 -10.14 26.42 16.14
CA LYS A 33 -10.17 25.13 16.84
C LYS A 33 -11.30 24.21 16.37
N ASP A 34 -12.41 24.76 15.91
CA ASP A 34 -13.55 24.00 15.45
C ASP A 34 -13.42 23.65 13.96
N SER A 35 -12.78 24.53 13.16
CA SER A 35 -12.47 24.21 11.76
C SER A 35 -11.52 23.01 11.63
N ALA A 36 -10.61 22.79 12.59
CA ALA A 36 -9.76 21.61 12.62
C ALA A 36 -10.51 20.29 12.88
N LYS A 37 -11.77 20.36 13.33
CA LYS A 37 -12.63 19.18 13.56
C LYS A 37 -13.57 18.88 12.39
N VAL A 38 -13.64 19.76 11.39
CA VAL A 38 -14.47 19.51 10.21
C VAL A 38 -13.89 18.31 9.46
N VAL A 39 -14.74 17.34 9.20
CA VAL A 39 -14.37 16.13 8.44
C VAL A 39 -14.13 16.54 7.00
N LEU A 40 -12.95 16.26 6.48
CA LEU A 40 -12.63 16.45 5.07
C LEU A 40 -13.35 15.39 4.21
N GLU A 41 -14.66 15.52 4.02
CA GLU A 41 -15.49 14.57 3.26
C GLU A 41 -15.27 14.69 1.75
N THR A 42 -14.63 15.77 1.29
CA THR A 42 -14.34 16.00 -0.14
C THR A 42 -13.20 15.14 -0.66
N ILE A 43 -12.32 14.65 0.21
CA ILE A 43 -11.22 13.76 -0.16
C ILE A 43 -11.70 12.31 -0.05
N HIS A 44 -12.09 11.71 -1.15
CA HIS A 44 -12.60 10.34 -1.18
C HIS A 44 -11.51 9.28 -0.96
N ALA A 45 -10.29 9.56 -1.42
CA ALA A 45 -9.16 8.64 -1.30
C ALA A 45 -7.84 9.39 -1.20
N MET A 46 -6.90 8.85 -0.44
CA MET A 46 -5.58 9.41 -0.26
C MET A 46 -4.52 8.32 -0.36
N TYR A 47 -3.49 8.55 -1.18
CA TYR A 47 -2.32 7.68 -1.23
C TYR A 47 -1.17 8.30 -0.46
N ILE A 48 -0.71 7.62 0.58
CA ILE A 48 0.38 8.09 1.45
C ILE A 48 1.51 7.07 1.43
N PRO A 49 2.54 7.24 0.60
CA PRO A 49 3.74 6.43 0.68
C PRO A 49 4.56 6.89 1.89
N ILE A 50 4.94 5.93 2.73
CA ILE A 50 5.76 6.17 3.93
C ILE A 50 6.97 5.25 3.94
N ARG A 51 7.95 5.59 4.77
CA ARG A 51 8.98 4.66 5.22
C ARG A 51 8.49 3.95 6.48
N GLN A 52 9.06 2.79 6.78
CA GLN A 52 8.64 1.98 7.92
C GLN A 52 8.74 2.73 9.26
N ASP A 53 9.78 3.55 9.42
CA ASP A 53 10.01 4.36 10.62
C ASP A 53 9.01 5.54 10.77
N GLU A 54 8.27 5.87 9.72
CA GLU A 54 7.30 6.98 9.71
C GLU A 54 5.87 6.54 10.09
N LEU A 55 5.57 5.24 10.07
CA LEU A 55 4.23 4.72 10.28
C LEU A 55 3.60 5.21 11.58
N THR A 56 4.34 5.19 12.68
CA THR A 56 3.85 5.66 13.97
C THR A 56 3.49 7.16 13.94
N TYR A 57 4.32 7.97 13.29
CA TYR A 57 4.08 9.42 13.22
C TYR A 57 2.88 9.75 12.33
N VAL A 58 2.81 9.14 11.15
CA VAL A 58 1.73 9.39 10.21
C VAL A 58 0.41 8.81 10.72
N GLY A 59 0.42 7.58 11.24
CA GLY A 59 -0.77 6.91 11.74
C GLY A 59 -1.47 7.66 12.87
N THR A 60 -0.72 8.32 13.75
CA THR A 60 -1.29 9.11 14.84
C THR A 60 -1.91 10.45 14.40
N GLN A 61 -1.67 10.90 13.16
CA GLN A 61 -2.28 12.12 12.65
C GLN A 61 -3.76 11.93 12.29
N PHE A 62 -4.15 10.74 11.84
CA PHE A 62 -5.54 10.47 11.42
C PHE A 62 -6.57 10.82 12.51
N PRO A 63 -6.41 10.36 13.77
CA PRO A 63 -7.33 10.74 14.84
C PRO A 63 -7.28 12.25 15.16
N MET A 64 -6.11 12.88 15.02
CA MET A 64 -5.97 14.32 15.34
C MET A 64 -6.74 15.21 14.37
N TYR A 65 -6.81 14.82 13.09
CA TYR A 65 -7.45 15.61 12.04
C TYR A 65 -8.81 15.05 11.61
N ASN A 66 -9.32 14.02 12.31
CA ASN A 66 -10.61 13.38 12.02
C ASN A 66 -10.78 13.04 10.53
N LEU A 67 -9.72 12.56 9.89
CA LEU A 67 -9.72 12.21 8.49
C LEU A 67 -10.56 10.94 8.28
N LYS A 68 -11.59 11.04 7.47
CA LYS A 68 -12.44 9.92 7.03
C LYS A 68 -12.31 9.75 5.52
N THR A 69 -11.21 9.22 5.08
CA THR A 69 -10.91 9.00 3.67
C THR A 69 -10.42 7.58 3.45
N MET A 70 -10.62 7.04 2.25
CA MET A 70 -10.05 5.76 1.90
C MET A 70 -8.53 5.90 1.78
N LEU A 71 -7.79 5.21 2.64
CA LEU A 71 -6.34 5.27 2.68
C LEU A 71 -5.74 4.18 1.79
N PHE A 72 -4.81 4.59 0.91
CA PHE A 72 -3.93 3.70 0.18
C PHE A 72 -2.50 3.90 0.66
N GLY A 73 -1.84 2.81 1.00
CA GLY A 73 -0.45 2.80 1.47
C GLY A 73 0.47 1.99 0.56
N ASN A 74 1.77 2.16 0.75
CA ASN A 74 2.79 1.24 0.24
C ASN A 74 2.99 0.08 1.24
N GLU A 75 3.85 -0.89 0.91
CA GLU A 75 4.12 -2.06 1.76
C GLU A 75 4.63 -1.72 3.16
N ASN A 76 5.24 -0.56 3.36
CA ASN A 76 5.71 -0.12 4.68
C ASN A 76 4.57 0.13 5.69
N TRP A 77 3.33 0.25 5.23
CA TRP A 77 2.14 0.29 6.10
C TRP A 77 1.79 -1.08 6.69
N LEU A 78 2.38 -2.17 6.20
CA LEU A 78 2.02 -3.53 6.59
C LEU A 78 2.76 -4.02 7.84
N ASP A 79 3.28 -3.12 8.66
CA ASP A 79 3.81 -3.45 9.98
C ASP A 79 2.68 -3.71 10.98
N MET A 80 2.36 -4.99 11.17
CA MET A 80 1.27 -5.41 12.05
C MET A 80 1.51 -5.06 13.51
N THR A 81 2.78 -4.94 13.95
CA THR A 81 3.12 -4.55 15.32
C THR A 81 2.64 -3.12 15.60
N THR A 82 2.88 -2.23 14.66
CA THR A 82 2.44 -0.83 14.76
C THR A 82 0.94 -0.69 14.48
N LEU A 83 0.41 -1.38 13.47
CA LEU A 83 -1.01 -1.32 13.12
C LEU A 83 -1.93 -1.86 14.23
N ASN A 84 -1.46 -2.78 15.05
CA ASN A 84 -2.24 -3.32 16.16
C ASN A 84 -2.27 -2.41 17.41
N GLN A 85 -1.55 -1.28 17.39
CA GLN A 85 -1.68 -0.28 18.45
C GLN A 85 -3.03 0.44 18.33
N GLU A 86 -3.73 0.58 19.45
CA GLU A 86 -5.08 1.20 19.48
C GLU A 86 -5.11 2.61 18.89
N LEU A 87 -4.06 3.40 19.13
CA LEU A 87 -3.95 4.76 18.62
C LEU A 87 -3.82 4.86 17.08
N ILE A 88 -3.47 3.77 16.42
CA ILE A 88 -3.25 3.75 14.97
C ILE A 88 -4.30 2.87 14.30
N GLY A 89 -4.39 1.62 14.73
CA GLY A 89 -5.18 0.60 14.05
C GLY A 89 -6.65 0.93 13.91
N LEU A 90 -7.26 1.57 14.90
CA LEU A 90 -8.67 1.97 14.85
C LEU A 90 -8.95 3.04 13.76
N HIS A 91 -7.96 3.90 13.49
CA HIS A 91 -8.13 5.05 12.60
C HIS A 91 -7.74 4.76 11.15
N VAL A 92 -7.02 3.67 10.91
CA VAL A 92 -6.61 3.24 9.57
C VAL A 92 -7.36 2.00 9.08
N GLN A 93 -8.50 1.68 9.69
CA GLN A 93 -9.37 0.60 9.23
C GLN A 93 -9.83 0.84 7.80
N GLY A 94 -9.78 -0.22 6.98
CA GLY A 94 -10.08 -0.13 5.55
C GLY A 94 -8.91 0.37 4.68
N MET A 95 -7.73 0.64 5.27
CA MET A 95 -6.53 0.95 4.49
C MET A 95 -6.21 -0.19 3.52
N ARG A 96 -5.85 0.17 2.31
CA ARG A 96 -5.50 -0.77 1.25
C ARG A 96 -4.06 -0.60 0.80
N THR A 97 -3.41 -1.70 0.52
CA THR A 97 -2.03 -1.74 0.04
C THR A 97 -1.91 -2.75 -1.09
N ILE A 98 -1.11 -2.41 -2.09
CA ILE A 98 -0.75 -3.32 -3.17
C ILE A 98 0.62 -3.91 -2.86
N THR A 99 0.73 -5.23 -2.92
CA THR A 99 1.96 -5.97 -2.69
C THR A 99 2.09 -7.13 -3.67
N ASN A 100 3.32 -7.55 -3.95
CA ASN A 100 3.58 -8.77 -4.71
C ASN A 100 3.73 -10.01 -3.82
N ALA A 101 3.58 -9.86 -2.51
CA ALA A 101 3.60 -11.00 -1.59
C ALA A 101 2.35 -11.85 -1.74
N ASN A 102 2.51 -13.18 -1.71
CA ASN A 102 1.43 -14.13 -1.93
C ASN A 102 0.45 -14.26 -0.76
N SER A 103 0.81 -13.81 0.41
CA SER A 103 0.01 -14.04 1.60
C SER A 103 0.02 -12.84 2.54
N ALA A 104 -1.16 -12.49 3.02
CA ALA A 104 -1.30 -11.52 4.11
C ALA A 104 -0.55 -11.97 5.39
N ASN A 105 -0.34 -13.27 5.57
CA ASN A 105 0.42 -13.80 6.70
C ASN A 105 1.91 -13.48 6.66
N THR A 106 2.45 -13.15 5.49
CA THR A 106 3.85 -12.71 5.33
C THR A 106 4.17 -11.52 6.23
N PHE A 107 3.22 -10.62 6.43
CA PHE A 107 3.37 -9.41 7.23
C PHE A 107 2.93 -9.56 8.68
N SER A 108 2.35 -10.71 9.05
CA SER A 108 1.82 -10.94 10.40
C SER A 108 2.88 -11.40 11.42
N ASN A 109 4.07 -11.79 10.96
CA ASN A 109 5.15 -12.28 11.79
C ASN A 109 6.27 -11.24 11.93
N ASP A 110 6.70 -10.97 13.16
CA ASP A 110 7.80 -10.05 13.51
C ASP A 110 9.19 -10.46 12.97
N ASN A 111 9.29 -11.58 12.28
CA ASN A 111 10.54 -12.09 11.76
C ASN A 111 10.84 -11.57 10.35
N SER A 112 11.20 -10.31 10.23
CA SER A 112 11.64 -9.71 8.95
C SER A 112 12.78 -10.51 8.29
N ILE A 113 13.72 -11.04 9.08
CA ILE A 113 14.82 -11.88 8.59
C ILE A 113 14.30 -13.15 7.93
N THR A 114 13.31 -13.80 8.53
CA THR A 114 12.69 -15.01 7.96
C THR A 114 11.98 -14.71 6.63
N ASN A 115 11.30 -13.57 6.55
CA ASN A 115 10.62 -13.14 5.33
C ASN A 115 11.59 -12.90 4.18
N TYR A 116 12.71 -12.22 4.41
CA TYR A 116 13.75 -12.04 3.38
C TYR A 116 14.40 -13.36 2.96
N HIS A 117 14.56 -14.31 3.88
CA HIS A 117 15.10 -15.63 3.55
C HIS A 117 14.15 -16.39 2.62
N ILE A 118 12.86 -16.44 2.91
CA ILE A 118 11.87 -17.14 2.08
C ILE A 118 11.76 -16.44 0.70
N LEU A 119 11.74 -15.11 0.67
CA LEU A 119 11.76 -14.36 -0.58
C LEU A 119 12.99 -14.68 -1.45
N ALA A 120 14.17 -14.77 -0.82
CA ALA A 120 15.39 -15.15 -1.52
C ALA A 120 15.33 -16.60 -2.06
N MET A 121 14.74 -17.53 -1.31
CA MET A 121 14.51 -18.89 -1.72
C MET A 121 13.54 -18.98 -2.91
N ASP A 122 12.47 -18.19 -2.90
CA ASP A 122 11.53 -18.09 -4.01
C ASP A 122 12.22 -17.61 -5.28
N HIS A 123 13.01 -16.55 -5.20
CA HIS A 123 13.75 -16.03 -6.34
C HIS A 123 14.79 -17.04 -6.85
N ALA A 124 15.51 -17.71 -5.96
CA ALA A 124 16.47 -18.75 -6.33
C ALA A 124 15.76 -19.94 -7.03
N SER A 125 14.64 -20.39 -6.50
CA SER A 125 13.83 -21.46 -7.07
C SER A 125 13.29 -21.10 -8.45
N PHE A 126 12.86 -19.85 -8.62
CA PHE A 126 12.43 -19.34 -9.92
C PHE A 126 13.56 -19.37 -10.95
N VAL A 127 14.73 -18.85 -10.62
CA VAL A 127 15.92 -18.88 -11.50
C VAL A 127 16.32 -20.33 -11.81
N GLN A 128 16.33 -21.20 -10.81
CA GLN A 128 16.66 -22.61 -10.97
C GLN A 128 15.69 -23.33 -11.91
N SER A 129 14.40 -23.03 -11.84
CA SER A 129 13.40 -23.61 -12.73
C SER A 129 13.67 -23.28 -14.19
N ILE A 130 14.14 -22.06 -14.46
CA ILE A 130 14.53 -21.64 -15.81
C ILE A 130 15.80 -22.37 -16.27
N ILE A 131 16.82 -22.47 -15.41
CA ILE A 131 18.07 -23.16 -15.73
C ILE A 131 17.80 -24.63 -16.02
N ASN A 132 16.99 -25.30 -15.20
CA ASN A 132 16.63 -26.71 -15.37
C ASN A 132 15.83 -26.96 -16.65
N SER A 133 15.28 -25.95 -17.30
CA SER A 133 14.61 -26.08 -18.59
C SER A 133 15.57 -26.27 -19.79
N GLY A 134 16.87 -26.50 -19.54
CA GLY A 134 17.88 -26.80 -20.57
C GLY A 134 18.51 -25.55 -21.18
N VAL A 135 18.57 -24.44 -20.43
CA VAL A 135 19.21 -23.21 -20.88
C VAL A 135 20.73 -23.33 -20.84
N MET A 136 21.38 -23.05 -21.95
CA MET A 136 22.84 -23.21 -22.11
C MET A 136 23.60 -21.87 -22.12
N ASN A 137 22.90 -20.75 -22.32
CA ASN A 137 23.53 -19.44 -22.41
C ASN A 137 22.57 -18.33 -21.99
N ARG A 138 23.15 -17.12 -21.78
CA ARG A 138 22.40 -15.93 -21.33
C ARG A 138 21.22 -15.57 -22.23
N ARG A 139 21.39 -15.70 -23.56
CA ARG A 139 20.32 -15.33 -24.50
C ARG A 139 19.11 -16.25 -24.33
N GLN A 140 19.36 -17.57 -24.29
CA GLN A 140 18.30 -18.55 -24.04
C GLN A 140 17.64 -18.34 -22.68
N PHE A 141 18.41 -17.98 -21.66
CA PHE A 141 17.87 -17.65 -20.33
C PHE A 141 16.89 -16.46 -20.41
N ILE A 142 17.28 -15.37 -21.05
CA ILE A 142 16.43 -14.18 -21.21
C ILE A 142 15.16 -14.52 -22.02
N ASP A 143 15.31 -15.29 -23.09
CA ASP A 143 14.17 -15.69 -23.92
C ASP A 143 13.19 -16.59 -23.15
N LYS A 144 13.69 -17.49 -22.32
CA LYS A 144 12.87 -18.33 -21.43
C LYS A 144 12.20 -17.53 -20.34
N LEU A 145 12.94 -16.62 -19.70
CA LEU A 145 12.43 -15.71 -18.68
C LEU A 145 11.22 -14.92 -19.22
N ARG A 146 11.37 -14.32 -20.40
CA ARG A 146 10.31 -13.53 -21.04
C ARG A 146 9.08 -14.34 -21.43
N LYS A 147 9.25 -15.63 -21.71
CA LYS A 147 8.17 -16.55 -22.11
C LYS A 147 7.58 -17.31 -20.94
N HIS A 148 8.11 -17.10 -19.73
CA HIS A 148 7.63 -17.82 -18.56
C HIS A 148 6.18 -17.43 -18.25
N SER A 149 5.32 -18.43 -18.05
CA SER A 149 3.88 -18.22 -17.83
C SER A 149 3.54 -17.65 -16.44
N GLY A 150 4.48 -17.71 -15.52
CA GLY A 150 4.34 -17.28 -14.14
C GLY A 150 4.99 -18.26 -13.18
N PHE A 151 5.43 -17.77 -12.03
CA PHE A 151 5.98 -18.54 -10.93
C PHE A 151 5.25 -18.18 -9.66
N HIS A 152 4.82 -19.16 -8.90
CA HIS A 152 4.21 -19.00 -7.60
C HIS A 152 5.12 -19.63 -6.56
N GLY A 153 5.80 -18.78 -5.79
CA GLY A 153 6.59 -19.15 -4.64
C GLY A 153 5.76 -19.18 -3.36
N GLU A 154 6.43 -19.34 -2.25
CA GLU A 154 5.81 -19.32 -0.92
C GLU A 154 5.36 -17.91 -0.52
N GLN A 155 6.19 -16.90 -0.79
CA GLN A 155 5.93 -15.51 -0.44
C GLN A 155 5.69 -14.59 -1.64
N THR A 156 6.13 -14.96 -2.85
CA THR A 156 6.02 -14.09 -4.01
C THR A 156 5.47 -14.79 -5.23
N SER A 157 4.76 -14.03 -6.05
CA SER A 157 4.38 -14.43 -7.40
C SER A 157 5.11 -13.56 -8.42
N ILE A 158 5.66 -14.21 -9.45
CA ILE A 158 6.40 -13.53 -10.52
C ILE A 158 5.73 -13.86 -11.84
N GLN A 159 5.22 -12.84 -12.52
CA GLN A 159 4.64 -12.95 -13.85
C GLN A 159 5.05 -11.74 -14.68
N PHE A 160 5.91 -11.98 -15.65
CA PHE A 160 6.39 -10.89 -16.48
C PHE A 160 5.36 -10.45 -17.51
N ILE A 161 5.04 -9.16 -17.49
CA ILE A 161 4.11 -8.49 -18.39
C ILE A 161 4.78 -7.32 -19.13
N GLY A 162 3.98 -6.59 -19.92
CA GLY A 162 4.43 -5.48 -20.73
C GLY A 162 5.01 -5.91 -22.07
N ALA A 163 5.26 -4.97 -22.95
CA ALA A 163 5.75 -5.22 -24.31
C ALA A 163 7.12 -5.93 -24.34
N ASN A 164 7.99 -5.59 -23.38
CA ASN A 164 9.31 -6.19 -23.21
C ASN A 164 9.33 -7.35 -22.21
N ARG A 165 8.21 -7.63 -21.54
CA ARG A 165 8.09 -8.63 -20.47
C ARG A 165 9.20 -8.51 -19.42
N ASN A 166 9.36 -7.33 -18.87
CA ASN A 166 10.36 -7.00 -17.87
C ASN A 166 9.76 -6.41 -16.59
N GLU A 167 8.44 -6.37 -16.50
CA GLU A 167 7.71 -5.89 -15.34
C GLU A 167 6.99 -7.05 -14.66
N ASN A 168 7.01 -7.11 -13.33
CA ASN A 168 6.20 -8.07 -12.61
C ASN A 168 4.76 -7.56 -12.53
N GLY A 169 3.84 -8.28 -13.14
CA GLY A 169 2.42 -7.93 -13.16
C GLY A 169 1.58 -8.65 -12.11
N SER A 170 2.17 -9.54 -11.33
CA SER A 170 1.44 -10.19 -10.24
C SER A 170 1.41 -9.30 -9.01
N ALA A 171 0.23 -8.98 -8.53
CA ALA A 171 0.05 -8.19 -7.32
C ALA A 171 -1.21 -8.62 -6.57
N GLN A 172 -1.18 -8.45 -5.26
CA GLN A 172 -2.33 -8.63 -4.38
C GLN A 172 -2.74 -7.30 -3.77
N VAL A 173 -4.03 -7.14 -3.54
CA VAL A 173 -4.58 -6.01 -2.80
C VAL A 173 -4.95 -6.50 -1.41
N LEU A 174 -4.26 -5.98 -0.41
CA LEU A 174 -4.52 -6.26 0.99
C LEU A 174 -5.30 -5.12 1.61
N GLU A 175 -6.28 -5.45 2.44
CA GLU A 175 -7.04 -4.50 3.25
C GLU A 175 -6.81 -4.78 4.73
N TYR A 176 -6.45 -3.75 5.49
CA TYR A 176 -6.37 -3.83 6.94
C TYR A 176 -7.75 -3.65 7.56
N THR A 177 -8.25 -4.69 8.19
CA THR A 177 -9.56 -4.67 8.85
C THR A 177 -9.59 -5.59 10.07
N LYS A 178 -10.21 -5.13 11.15
CA LYS A 178 -10.32 -5.89 12.41
C LYS A 178 -8.98 -6.44 12.91
N ASN A 179 -7.95 -5.61 12.85
CA ASN A 179 -6.57 -5.94 13.26
C ASN A 179 -5.94 -7.11 12.47
N LYS A 180 -6.37 -7.30 11.24
CA LYS A 180 -5.84 -8.33 10.33
C LYS A 180 -5.73 -7.78 8.92
N LEU A 181 -4.78 -8.33 8.17
CA LEU A 181 -4.69 -8.12 6.73
C LEU A 181 -5.55 -9.16 6.01
N LYS A 182 -6.42 -8.70 5.14
CA LYS A 182 -7.27 -9.53 4.30
C LYS A 182 -6.92 -9.31 2.84
N ASN A 183 -6.69 -10.38 2.09
CA ASN A 183 -6.61 -10.27 0.64
C ASN A 183 -8.01 -10.03 0.08
N ILE A 184 -8.19 -8.93 -0.64
CA ILE A 184 -9.46 -8.51 -1.24
C ILE A 184 -9.44 -8.58 -2.76
N GLY A 185 -8.30 -8.87 -3.36
CA GLY A 185 -8.21 -9.06 -4.81
C GLY A 185 -6.79 -9.37 -5.27
N VAL A 186 -6.71 -9.97 -6.43
CA VAL A 186 -5.46 -10.33 -7.11
C VAL A 186 -5.45 -9.71 -8.48
N TYR A 187 -4.32 -9.13 -8.85
CA TYR A 187 -4.03 -8.65 -10.19
C TYR A 187 -2.94 -9.52 -10.79
N ASP A 188 -3.20 -10.11 -11.94
CA ASP A 188 -2.26 -11.01 -12.64
C ASP A 188 -1.65 -10.36 -13.90
N GLY A 189 -1.76 -9.06 -14.01
CA GLY A 189 -1.28 -8.29 -15.15
C GLY A 189 -2.28 -8.15 -16.30
N THR A 190 -3.43 -8.81 -16.23
CA THR A 190 -4.48 -8.76 -17.25
C THR A 190 -5.86 -8.52 -16.66
N ILE A 191 -6.18 -9.18 -15.57
CA ILE A 191 -7.51 -9.18 -14.96
C ILE A 191 -7.37 -8.99 -13.44
N TYR A 192 -8.19 -8.10 -12.89
CA TYR A 192 -8.39 -8.00 -11.45
C TYR A 192 -9.49 -8.98 -11.03
N SER A 193 -9.19 -9.91 -10.14
CA SER A 193 -10.14 -10.86 -9.58
C SER A 193 -10.32 -10.61 -8.07
N HIS A 194 -11.56 -10.71 -7.61
CA HIS A 194 -11.95 -10.53 -6.21
C HIS A 194 -12.03 -11.88 -5.48
#